data_3e79db29bb1e4513b71f1b7831ecea97
#
_entry.id   3e79db29bb1e4513b71f1b7831ecea97
#
_cell.length_a   1.000
_cell.length_b   1.000
_cell.length_c   1.000
_cell.angle_alpha   90.00
_cell.angle_beta   90.00
_cell.angle_gamma   90.00
#
_symmetry.space_group_name_H-M   'P 1'
#
loop_
_entity.id
_entity.type
_entity.pdbx_description
1 polymer ?
#
loop_
_entity_poly.entity_id
_entity_poly.type
_entity_poly.pdbx_seq_one_letter_code
_entity_poly.pdbx_strand_id
1 'polypeptide(L)'
;MRNEFTSEYVFVQGIEHYLLHGPRHEHAPVLLFLHGGPGFPEHFFAMQLERAWLHMFTQVQWDQRGAGMTLARNGRAAYPQSIDQMLDDLHGIVEHLKRRYGIEKLAILGHSWGSALGSLYALRHPENVSAYIGSGQVVSLRENERAGYLLAKRRALAANDRKNLAVLEQLGDYPPADVDEFLRVLPKMRKVQDTYEEGPSSTALALTVLRDRMFSPRDFVGLVRASSANSALLREVADFDLRAHGSRYACPVHYILGQDDLITPTSHAGAYFDELQALRKAMTVLPGAGHSPMFEQPEAYAAALKTVRAGL
;
A
#
# COMPACT_ATOMS: atom_id res chain seq x y z
N MET A 1 -10.78 -16.44 -22.92
CA MET A 1 -9.64 -15.60 -23.33
C MET A 1 -8.62 -15.68 -22.19
N ARG A 2 -7.38 -16.07 -22.47
CA ARG A 2 -6.29 -15.99 -21.47
C ARG A 2 -6.05 -14.51 -21.25
N ASN A 3 -6.32 -14.01 -20.06
CA ASN A 3 -5.84 -12.71 -19.62
C ASN A 3 -4.32 -12.82 -19.57
N GLU A 4 -3.66 -12.27 -20.57
CA GLU A 4 -2.21 -12.41 -20.67
C GLU A 4 -1.58 -11.28 -19.86
N PHE A 5 -1.28 -11.57 -18.61
CA PHE A 5 -0.34 -10.75 -17.85
C PHE A 5 1.04 -10.86 -18.49
N THR A 6 1.69 -9.73 -18.67
CA THR A 6 3.06 -9.66 -19.18
C THR A 6 3.95 -8.97 -18.16
N SER A 7 5.21 -9.40 -18.07
CA SER A 7 6.15 -8.78 -17.14
C SER A 7 7.37 -8.24 -17.88
N GLU A 8 7.98 -7.21 -17.31
CA GLU A 8 9.25 -6.68 -17.78
C GLU A 8 10.12 -6.23 -16.61
N TYR A 9 11.42 -6.04 -16.92
CA TYR A 9 12.35 -5.35 -16.05
C TYR A 9 12.74 -4.01 -16.69
N VAL A 10 12.60 -2.93 -15.91
CA VAL A 10 12.88 -1.56 -16.35
C VAL A 10 14.05 -1.00 -15.55
N PHE A 11 15.08 -0.53 -16.25
CA PHE A 11 16.24 0.08 -15.59
C PHE A 11 15.94 1.51 -15.18
N VAL A 12 15.87 1.75 -13.88
CA VAL A 12 15.63 3.06 -13.27
C VAL A 12 16.54 3.21 -12.05
N GLN A 13 17.14 4.39 -11.85
CA GLN A 13 17.98 4.70 -10.68
C GLN A 13 18.97 3.58 -10.30
N GLY A 14 19.67 3.03 -11.33
CA GLY A 14 20.77 2.09 -11.16
C GLY A 14 20.38 0.62 -10.93
N ILE A 15 19.11 0.28 -10.94
CA ILE A 15 18.62 -1.10 -10.77
C ILE A 15 17.51 -1.46 -11.77
N GLU A 16 17.26 -2.76 -11.93
CA GLU A 16 16.17 -3.29 -12.76
C GLU A 16 14.91 -3.50 -11.91
N HIS A 17 13.88 -2.69 -12.13
CA HIS A 17 12.58 -2.80 -11.46
C HIS A 17 11.65 -3.75 -12.19
N TYR A 18 10.99 -4.64 -11.46
CA TYR A 18 9.99 -5.54 -11.98
C TYR A 18 8.63 -4.88 -12.08
N LEU A 19 8.04 -4.94 -13.26
CA LEU A 19 6.66 -4.53 -13.54
C LEU A 19 5.86 -5.73 -14.06
N LEU A 20 4.65 -5.89 -13.54
CA LEU A 20 3.66 -6.84 -14.04
C LEU A 20 2.49 -6.05 -14.62
N HIS A 21 2.26 -6.20 -15.91
CA HIS A 21 1.19 -5.54 -16.65
C HIS A 21 -0.01 -6.47 -16.78
N GLY A 22 -1.17 -6.01 -16.37
CA GLY A 22 -2.45 -6.64 -16.67
C GLY A 22 -2.84 -6.51 -18.15
N PRO A 23 -3.90 -7.21 -18.57
CA PRO A 23 -4.44 -7.09 -19.91
C PRO A 23 -4.76 -5.63 -20.25
N ARG A 24 -4.42 -5.22 -21.47
CA ARG A 24 -4.78 -3.89 -21.96
C ARG A 24 -6.27 -3.88 -22.33
N HIS A 25 -7.01 -2.97 -21.73
CA HIS A 25 -8.40 -2.74 -22.05
C HIS A 25 -8.55 -1.46 -22.86
N GLU A 26 -9.33 -1.53 -23.94
CA GLU A 26 -9.57 -0.38 -24.80
C GLU A 26 -10.27 0.75 -24.01
N HIS A 27 -9.74 1.97 -24.15
CA HIS A 27 -10.21 3.16 -23.42
C HIS A 27 -10.12 3.10 -21.89
N ALA A 28 -9.51 2.08 -21.31
CA ALA A 28 -9.26 2.04 -19.88
C ALA A 28 -8.00 2.85 -19.51
N PRO A 29 -8.06 3.72 -18.49
CA PRO A 29 -6.86 4.40 -18.00
C PRO A 29 -5.88 3.40 -17.40
N VAL A 30 -4.59 3.73 -17.47
CA VAL A 30 -3.55 2.97 -16.80
C VAL A 30 -3.60 3.30 -15.31
N LEU A 31 -3.58 2.27 -14.48
CA LEU A 31 -3.51 2.34 -13.02
C LEU A 31 -2.21 1.69 -12.54
N LEU A 32 -1.34 2.49 -11.94
CA LEU A 32 -0.16 2.00 -11.24
C LEU A 32 -0.52 1.69 -9.79
N PHE A 33 -0.32 0.44 -9.39
CA PHE A 33 -0.54 -0.02 -8.03
C PHE A 33 0.77 0.04 -7.23
N LEU A 34 0.77 0.77 -6.12
CA LEU A 34 1.87 0.87 -5.18
C LEU A 34 1.55 0.02 -3.94
N HIS A 35 2.27 -1.09 -3.81
CA HIS A 35 2.06 -2.04 -2.72
C HIS A 35 2.46 -1.53 -1.34
N GLY A 36 1.97 -2.21 -0.30
CA GLY A 36 2.24 -1.93 1.09
C GLY A 36 3.59 -2.46 1.62
N GLY A 37 3.74 -2.46 2.90
CA GLY A 37 4.93 -2.88 3.62
C GLY A 37 5.58 -1.72 4.38
N PRO A 38 6.81 -1.21 4.01
CA PRO A 38 7.64 -1.48 2.83
C PRO A 38 8.09 -2.94 2.68
N GLY A 39 8.16 -3.41 1.43
CA GLY A 39 8.76 -4.70 1.09
C GLY A 39 7.79 -5.87 0.90
N PHE A 40 6.47 -5.65 0.95
CA PHE A 40 5.47 -6.68 0.69
C PHE A 40 4.85 -6.51 -0.70
N PRO A 41 5.35 -7.21 -1.74
CA PRO A 41 4.83 -7.06 -3.10
C PRO A 41 3.41 -7.66 -3.19
N GLU A 42 2.54 -7.00 -3.94
CA GLU A 42 1.14 -7.41 -4.10
C GLU A 42 0.82 -7.91 -5.53
N HIS A 43 1.84 -8.06 -6.40
CA HIS A 43 1.66 -8.57 -7.75
C HIS A 43 1.05 -9.99 -7.78
N PHE A 44 1.19 -10.80 -6.71
CA PHE A 44 0.55 -12.10 -6.57
C PHE A 44 -0.98 -12.02 -6.67
N PHE A 45 -1.57 -10.91 -6.26
CA PHE A 45 -3.01 -10.70 -6.27
C PHE A 45 -3.51 -10.04 -7.55
N ALA A 46 -2.63 -9.74 -8.52
CA ALA A 46 -2.99 -9.01 -9.73
C ALA A 46 -4.15 -9.67 -10.50
N MET A 47 -4.19 -11.01 -10.58
CA MET A 47 -5.28 -11.73 -11.23
C MET A 47 -6.62 -11.63 -10.45
N GLN A 48 -6.55 -11.60 -9.12
CA GLN A 48 -7.74 -11.43 -8.27
C GLN A 48 -8.30 -10.01 -8.43
N LEU A 49 -7.43 -8.99 -8.39
CA LEU A 49 -7.81 -7.60 -8.60
C LEU A 49 -8.38 -7.37 -10.00
N GLU A 50 -7.77 -7.97 -11.04
CA GLU A 50 -8.26 -7.87 -12.42
C GLU A 50 -9.72 -8.37 -12.55
N ARG A 51 -10.02 -9.51 -11.92
CA ARG A 51 -11.38 -10.06 -11.90
C ARG A 51 -12.36 -9.18 -11.13
N ALA A 52 -11.93 -8.65 -9.98
CA ALA A 52 -12.77 -7.82 -9.13
C ALA A 52 -13.05 -6.47 -9.77
N TRP A 53 -12.07 -5.88 -10.45
CA TRP A 53 -12.17 -4.53 -11.03
C TRP A 53 -12.80 -4.50 -12.42
N LEU A 54 -13.23 -5.64 -12.95
CA LEU A 54 -14.08 -5.74 -14.15
C LEU A 54 -13.57 -4.93 -15.35
N HIS A 55 -12.24 -4.99 -15.60
CA HIS A 55 -11.61 -4.30 -16.73
C HIS A 55 -11.71 -2.75 -16.70
N MET A 56 -11.95 -2.17 -15.53
CA MET A 56 -12.06 -0.71 -15.39
C MET A 56 -10.76 0.03 -15.66
N PHE A 57 -9.61 -0.66 -15.46
CA PHE A 57 -8.27 -0.12 -15.62
C PHE A 57 -7.36 -1.10 -16.36
N THR A 58 -6.37 -0.58 -17.07
CA THR A 58 -5.18 -1.35 -17.43
C THR A 58 -4.24 -1.28 -16.24
N GLN A 59 -4.24 -2.32 -15.39
CA GLN A 59 -3.45 -2.32 -14.17
C GLN A 59 -1.98 -2.60 -14.41
N VAL A 60 -1.11 -1.95 -13.65
CA VAL A 60 0.32 -2.25 -13.57
C VAL A 60 0.71 -2.41 -12.10
N GLN A 61 1.29 -3.55 -11.76
CA GLN A 61 1.86 -3.80 -10.45
C GLN A 61 3.36 -3.53 -10.51
N TRP A 62 3.88 -2.79 -9.56
CA TRP A 62 5.31 -2.51 -9.44
C TRP A 62 5.87 -3.12 -8.16
N ASP A 63 6.82 -4.04 -8.29
CA ASP A 63 7.63 -4.45 -7.16
C ASP A 63 8.65 -3.36 -6.86
N GLN A 64 8.41 -2.62 -5.80
CA GLN A 64 9.25 -1.49 -5.40
C GLN A 64 10.66 -1.97 -5.02
N ARG A 65 11.62 -1.04 -4.95
CA ARG A 65 12.91 -1.30 -4.34
C ARG A 65 12.72 -1.94 -2.96
N GLY A 66 13.52 -2.94 -2.62
CA GLY A 66 13.39 -3.71 -1.37
C GLY A 66 12.29 -4.77 -1.36
N ALA A 67 11.59 -5.01 -2.48
CA ALA A 67 10.47 -5.94 -2.56
C ALA A 67 10.58 -6.93 -3.73
N GLY A 68 9.99 -8.10 -3.55
CA GLY A 68 9.65 -9.09 -4.57
C GLY A 68 10.74 -9.39 -5.59
N MET A 69 10.35 -9.39 -6.86
CA MET A 69 11.22 -9.70 -7.99
C MET A 69 12.30 -8.63 -8.23
N THR A 70 12.03 -7.35 -7.89
CA THR A 70 13.05 -6.29 -7.91
C THR A 70 14.18 -6.60 -6.94
N LEU A 71 13.87 -6.96 -5.69
CA LEU A 71 14.86 -7.35 -4.70
C LEU A 71 15.59 -8.64 -5.10
N ALA A 72 14.85 -9.64 -5.57
CA ALA A 72 15.42 -10.92 -5.99
C ALA A 72 16.41 -10.75 -7.17
N ARG A 73 16.15 -9.81 -8.09
CA ARG A 73 16.96 -9.53 -9.26
C ARG A 73 18.27 -8.82 -8.92
N ASN A 74 18.21 -7.81 -8.04
CA ASN A 74 19.31 -6.88 -7.81
C ASN A 74 20.05 -7.10 -6.48
N GLY A 75 19.52 -7.95 -5.59
CA GLY A 75 20.10 -8.20 -4.27
C GLY A 75 20.27 -6.91 -3.46
N ARG A 76 21.44 -6.69 -2.87
CA ARG A 76 21.72 -5.52 -2.01
C ARG A 76 21.62 -4.17 -2.72
N ALA A 77 21.81 -4.11 -4.05
CA ALA A 77 21.65 -2.87 -4.81
C ALA A 77 20.19 -2.35 -4.76
N ALA A 78 19.23 -3.24 -4.51
CA ALA A 78 17.82 -2.88 -4.35
C ALA A 78 17.43 -2.57 -2.88
N TYR A 79 18.36 -2.36 -1.96
CA TYR A 79 18.02 -1.94 -0.59
C TYR A 79 17.68 -0.44 -0.59
N PRO A 80 16.45 -0.05 -0.26
CA PRO A 80 16.06 1.36 -0.23
C PRO A 80 16.75 2.08 0.92
N GLN A 81 17.23 3.31 0.65
CA GLN A 81 17.95 4.12 1.61
C GLN A 81 17.10 5.25 2.18
N SER A 82 16.13 5.76 1.41
CA SER A 82 15.29 6.89 1.82
C SER A 82 13.95 6.92 1.07
N ILE A 83 13.02 7.70 1.60
CA ILE A 83 11.74 8.01 0.93
C ILE A 83 11.98 8.76 -0.38
N ASP A 84 12.93 9.69 -0.41
CA ASP A 84 13.25 10.45 -1.64
C ASP A 84 13.77 9.52 -2.74
N GLN A 85 14.63 8.54 -2.42
CA GLN A 85 15.04 7.53 -3.40
C GLN A 85 13.85 6.73 -3.95
N MET A 86 12.87 6.38 -3.10
CA MET A 86 11.66 5.69 -3.55
C MET A 86 10.80 6.56 -4.47
N LEU A 87 10.77 7.88 -4.24
CA LEU A 87 10.08 8.84 -5.12
C LEU A 87 10.78 9.01 -6.46
N ASP A 88 12.11 9.03 -6.49
CA ASP A 88 12.89 9.07 -7.72
C ASP A 88 12.69 7.80 -8.56
N ASP A 89 12.68 6.62 -7.91
CA ASP A 89 12.33 5.37 -8.55
C ASP A 89 10.92 5.43 -9.15
N LEU A 90 9.92 5.87 -8.36
CA LEU A 90 8.54 6.01 -8.81
C LEU A 90 8.40 6.96 -9.99
N HIS A 91 9.12 8.09 -9.96
CA HIS A 91 9.11 9.03 -11.07
C HIS A 91 9.64 8.39 -12.37
N GLY A 92 10.75 7.66 -12.28
CA GLY A 92 11.30 6.92 -13.43
C GLY A 92 10.34 5.87 -13.97
N ILE A 93 9.64 5.14 -13.09
CA ILE A 93 8.61 4.16 -13.46
C ILE A 93 7.42 4.84 -14.14
N VAL A 94 6.91 5.94 -13.59
CA VAL A 94 5.79 6.70 -14.17
C VAL A 94 6.16 7.21 -15.57
N GLU A 95 7.35 7.79 -15.75
CA GLU A 95 7.82 8.25 -17.06
C GLU A 95 8.00 7.10 -18.07
N HIS A 96 8.43 5.91 -17.61
CA HIS A 96 8.47 4.71 -18.46
C HIS A 96 7.06 4.32 -18.91
N LEU A 97 6.09 4.25 -17.98
CA LEU A 97 4.71 3.87 -18.28
C LEU A 97 4.03 4.87 -19.20
N LYS A 98 4.26 6.17 -19.03
CA LYS A 98 3.75 7.22 -19.95
C LYS A 98 4.21 6.96 -21.38
N ARG A 99 5.50 6.72 -21.59
CA ARG A 99 6.06 6.39 -22.93
C ARG A 99 5.50 5.08 -23.47
N ARG A 100 5.46 4.01 -22.63
CA ARG A 100 5.00 2.68 -23.03
C ARG A 100 3.55 2.67 -23.51
N TYR A 101 2.69 3.41 -22.80
CA TYR A 101 1.25 3.43 -23.08
C TYR A 101 0.82 4.59 -23.99
N GLY A 102 1.69 5.55 -24.26
CA GLY A 102 1.37 6.74 -25.05
C GLY A 102 0.38 7.65 -24.35
N ILE A 103 0.54 7.85 -23.02
CA ILE A 103 -0.34 8.65 -22.17
C ILE A 103 0.42 9.78 -21.50
N GLU A 104 -0.28 10.87 -21.17
CA GLU A 104 0.30 12.00 -20.43
C GLU A 104 0.24 11.80 -18.92
N LYS A 105 -0.83 11.18 -18.42
CA LYS A 105 -1.10 10.96 -17.00
C LYS A 105 -1.59 9.54 -16.77
N LEU A 106 -1.36 9.03 -15.56
CA LEU A 106 -1.91 7.75 -15.12
C LEU A 106 -2.57 7.87 -13.73
N ALA A 107 -3.46 6.94 -13.40
CA ALA A 107 -3.99 6.84 -12.05
C ALA A 107 -2.99 6.10 -11.16
N ILE A 108 -2.88 6.54 -9.90
CA ILE A 108 -2.04 5.88 -8.88
C ILE A 108 -2.95 5.40 -7.76
N LEU A 109 -2.86 4.11 -7.45
CA LEU A 109 -3.47 3.53 -6.26
C LEU A 109 -2.35 3.11 -5.31
N GLY A 110 -2.34 3.70 -4.13
CA GLY A 110 -1.41 3.34 -3.05
C GLY A 110 -2.11 2.60 -1.93
N HIS A 111 -1.57 1.44 -1.53
CA HIS A 111 -2.04 0.67 -0.39
C HIS A 111 -1.04 0.77 0.77
N SER A 112 -1.52 1.10 1.98
CA SER A 112 -0.68 1.14 3.18
C SER A 112 0.56 2.03 2.98
N TRP A 113 1.80 1.53 3.14
CA TRP A 113 3.02 2.27 2.78
C TRP A 113 2.94 2.88 1.36
N GLY A 114 2.42 2.14 0.39
CA GLY A 114 2.22 2.65 -0.98
C GLY A 114 1.32 3.89 -1.03
N SER A 115 0.44 4.08 -0.06
CA SER A 115 -0.39 5.28 0.03
C SER A 115 0.40 6.51 0.50
N ALA A 116 1.38 6.34 1.38
CA ALA A 116 2.30 7.42 1.74
C ALA A 116 3.13 7.85 0.52
N LEU A 117 3.72 6.87 -0.18
CA LEU A 117 4.53 7.13 -1.39
C LEU A 117 3.70 7.77 -2.50
N GLY A 118 2.49 7.25 -2.77
CA GLY A 118 1.58 7.79 -3.78
C GLY A 118 1.07 9.19 -3.48
N SER A 119 0.75 9.49 -2.21
CA SER A 119 0.39 10.84 -1.76
C SER A 119 1.51 11.83 -1.99
N LEU A 120 2.74 11.50 -1.57
CA LEU A 120 3.92 12.35 -1.79
C LEU A 120 4.16 12.60 -3.27
N TYR A 121 4.05 11.55 -4.09
CA TYR A 121 4.21 11.68 -5.53
C TYR A 121 3.16 12.60 -6.15
N ALA A 122 1.89 12.43 -5.77
CA ALA A 122 0.78 13.25 -6.25
C ALA A 122 0.91 14.74 -5.82
N LEU A 123 1.54 15.01 -4.67
CA LEU A 123 1.86 16.38 -4.24
C LEU A 123 3.01 16.98 -5.05
N ARG A 124 4.06 16.20 -5.35
CA ARG A 124 5.28 16.68 -6.03
C ARG A 124 5.15 16.73 -7.56
N HIS A 125 4.38 15.78 -8.15
CA HIS A 125 4.27 15.55 -9.60
C HIS A 125 2.80 15.44 -10.06
N PRO A 126 1.93 16.41 -9.73
CA PRO A 126 0.51 16.35 -10.10
C PRO A 126 0.26 16.36 -11.61
N GLU A 127 1.23 16.87 -12.40
CA GLU A 127 1.20 16.84 -13.87
C GLU A 127 1.19 15.43 -14.45
N ASN A 128 1.65 14.43 -13.70
CA ASN A 128 1.72 13.02 -14.11
C ASN A 128 0.53 12.19 -13.63
N VAL A 129 -0.31 12.75 -12.72
CA VAL A 129 -1.35 12.01 -12.02
C VAL A 129 -2.73 12.41 -12.51
N SER A 130 -3.50 11.45 -13.08
CA SER A 130 -4.90 11.67 -13.48
C SER A 130 -5.84 11.58 -12.28
N ALA A 131 -5.57 10.69 -11.33
CA ALA A 131 -6.17 10.64 -10.00
C ALA A 131 -5.25 9.89 -9.04
N TYR A 132 -5.25 10.30 -7.78
CA TYR A 132 -4.65 9.56 -6.68
C TYR A 132 -5.74 8.82 -5.88
N ILE A 133 -5.52 7.54 -5.59
CA ILE A 133 -6.40 6.68 -4.81
C ILE A 133 -5.62 6.14 -3.62
N GLY A 134 -6.01 6.53 -2.40
CA GLY A 134 -5.43 6.01 -1.17
C GLY A 134 -6.29 4.91 -0.56
N SER A 135 -5.70 3.76 -0.23
CA SER A 135 -6.33 2.66 0.48
C SER A 135 -5.46 2.26 1.67
N GLY A 136 -6.06 2.06 2.85
CA GLY A 136 -5.27 1.96 4.07
C GLY A 136 -4.32 3.17 4.21
N GLN A 137 -4.87 4.38 4.11
CA GLN A 137 -4.10 5.61 3.93
C GLN A 137 -3.25 5.95 5.14
N VAL A 138 -1.95 6.00 4.95
CA VAL A 138 -0.98 6.47 5.96
C VAL A 138 -0.91 7.99 5.95
N VAL A 139 -1.15 8.61 7.10
CA VAL A 139 -0.96 10.05 7.33
C VAL A 139 0.23 10.29 8.25
N SER A 140 0.22 9.74 9.45
CA SER A 140 1.35 9.74 10.37
C SER A 140 1.52 8.33 10.93
N LEU A 141 2.72 7.74 10.75
CA LEU A 141 2.90 6.37 11.22
C LEU A 141 2.75 6.28 12.73
N ARG A 142 3.35 7.18 13.49
CA ARG A 142 3.24 7.17 14.96
C ARG A 142 1.83 7.34 15.46
N GLU A 143 1.05 8.23 14.85
CA GLU A 143 -0.35 8.42 15.24
C GLU A 143 -1.21 7.23 14.86
N ASN A 144 -0.99 6.64 13.67
CA ASN A 144 -1.68 5.42 13.25
C ASN A 144 -1.40 4.28 14.24
N GLU A 145 -0.14 4.09 14.62
CA GLU A 145 0.26 3.06 15.58
C GLU A 145 -0.40 3.25 16.96
N ARG A 146 -0.38 4.49 17.47
CA ARG A 146 -1.04 4.81 18.76
C ARG A 146 -2.55 4.54 18.72
N ALA A 147 -3.20 4.97 17.65
CA ALA A 147 -4.64 4.76 17.49
C ALA A 147 -4.98 3.28 17.31
N GLY A 148 -4.21 2.55 16.48
CA GLY A 148 -4.37 1.11 16.29
C GLY A 148 -4.19 0.32 17.59
N TYR A 149 -3.20 0.70 18.42
CA TYR A 149 -3.01 0.13 19.75
C TYR A 149 -4.24 0.32 20.63
N LEU A 150 -4.80 1.53 20.69
CA LEU A 150 -5.98 1.82 21.50
C LEU A 150 -7.22 1.08 20.99
N LEU A 151 -7.37 0.93 19.67
CA LEU A 151 -8.44 0.15 19.06
C LEU A 151 -8.31 -1.35 19.40
N ALA A 152 -7.11 -1.92 19.19
CA ALA A 152 -6.83 -3.31 19.51
C ALA A 152 -7.06 -3.61 21.01
N LYS A 153 -6.64 -2.68 21.90
CA LYS A 153 -6.87 -2.82 23.35
C LYS A 153 -8.37 -2.83 23.69
N ARG A 154 -9.16 -1.97 23.05
CA ARG A 154 -10.62 -1.97 23.23
C ARG A 154 -11.24 -3.29 22.77
N ARG A 155 -10.83 -3.84 21.62
CA ARG A 155 -11.33 -5.13 21.12
C ARG A 155 -10.91 -6.29 22.03
N ALA A 156 -9.67 -6.30 22.52
CA ALA A 156 -9.18 -7.29 23.48
C ALA A 156 -9.97 -7.27 24.81
N LEU A 157 -10.29 -6.07 25.32
CA LEU A 157 -11.14 -5.92 26.52
C LEU A 157 -12.55 -6.45 26.28
N ALA A 158 -13.17 -6.09 25.16
CA ALA A 158 -14.52 -6.54 24.82
C ALA A 158 -14.59 -8.07 24.64
N ALA A 159 -13.53 -8.69 24.12
CA ALA A 159 -13.41 -10.14 23.94
C ALA A 159 -12.95 -10.89 25.23
N ASN A 160 -12.62 -10.18 26.31
CA ASN A 160 -11.98 -10.76 27.52
C ASN A 160 -10.68 -11.54 27.19
N ASP A 161 -9.93 -11.10 26.18
CA ASP A 161 -8.71 -11.76 25.69
C ASP A 161 -7.50 -11.41 26.58
N ARG A 162 -7.37 -12.15 27.67
CA ARG A 162 -6.28 -11.96 28.65
C ARG A 162 -4.89 -12.09 28.04
N LYS A 163 -4.74 -12.93 27.01
CA LYS A 163 -3.44 -13.14 26.34
C LYS A 163 -2.99 -11.89 25.59
N ASN A 164 -3.84 -11.35 24.73
CA ASN A 164 -3.51 -10.15 23.98
C ASN A 164 -3.47 -8.91 24.87
N LEU A 165 -4.30 -8.83 25.94
CA LEU A 165 -4.19 -7.76 26.94
C LEU A 165 -2.82 -7.76 27.64
N ALA A 166 -2.30 -8.93 28.03
CA ALA A 166 -0.97 -9.03 28.64
C ALA A 166 0.15 -8.60 27.66
N VAL A 167 0.02 -8.90 26.37
CA VAL A 167 0.97 -8.43 25.34
C VAL A 167 0.91 -6.90 25.22
N LEU A 168 -0.29 -6.33 25.16
CA LEU A 168 -0.48 -4.87 25.04
C LEU A 168 0.04 -4.13 26.29
N GLU A 169 -0.16 -4.68 27.48
CA GLU A 169 0.40 -4.13 28.72
C GLU A 169 1.93 -4.14 28.70
N GLN A 170 2.56 -5.21 28.19
CA GLN A 170 4.03 -5.28 28.06
C GLN A 170 4.60 -4.30 27.04
N LEU A 171 3.80 -3.84 26.07
CA LEU A 171 4.21 -2.79 25.12
C LEU A 171 4.28 -1.40 25.79
N GLY A 172 3.58 -1.20 26.89
CA GLY A 172 3.60 0.04 27.67
C GLY A 172 3.10 1.26 26.91
N ASP A 173 3.88 2.35 26.94
CA ASP A 173 3.60 3.57 26.17
C ASP A 173 3.97 3.35 24.70
N TYR A 174 3.00 2.92 23.92
CA TYR A 174 3.16 2.55 22.51
C TYR A 174 2.61 3.64 21.59
N PRO A 175 3.34 3.98 20.49
CA PRO A 175 4.65 3.45 20.08
C PRO A 175 5.81 4.09 20.88
N PRO A 176 6.88 3.33 21.18
CA PRO A 176 8.08 3.88 21.82
C PRO A 176 8.64 5.07 21.04
N ALA A 177 9.20 6.06 21.75
CA ALA A 177 9.86 7.21 21.11
C ALA A 177 11.11 6.83 20.33
N ASP A 178 11.91 5.89 20.87
CA ASP A 178 13.09 5.36 20.20
C ASP A 178 12.69 4.49 19.00
N VAL A 179 13.26 4.81 17.83
CA VAL A 179 12.91 4.16 16.55
C VAL A 179 13.34 2.69 16.53
N ASP A 180 14.48 2.35 17.09
CA ASP A 180 14.97 0.97 17.10
C ASP A 180 14.13 0.09 18.04
N GLU A 181 13.73 0.64 19.17
CA GLU A 181 12.80 -0.03 20.06
C GLU A 181 11.42 -0.18 19.40
N PHE A 182 10.92 0.87 18.76
CA PHE A 182 9.66 0.82 18.03
C PHE A 182 9.68 -0.31 16.99
N LEU A 183 10.68 -0.34 16.11
CA LEU A 183 10.80 -1.38 15.08
C LEU A 183 10.97 -2.80 15.67
N ARG A 184 11.58 -2.92 16.85
CA ARG A 184 11.74 -4.19 17.56
C ARG A 184 10.41 -4.73 18.11
N VAL A 185 9.51 -3.85 18.57
CA VAL A 185 8.23 -4.25 19.18
C VAL A 185 7.08 -4.30 18.18
N LEU A 186 7.19 -3.63 17.04
CA LEU A 186 6.18 -3.55 16.00
C LEU A 186 5.61 -4.93 15.57
N PRO A 187 6.42 -5.99 15.38
CA PRO A 187 5.87 -7.30 15.02
C PRO A 187 4.93 -7.90 16.09
N LYS A 188 5.15 -7.56 17.38
CA LYS A 188 4.25 -8.01 18.44
C LYS A 188 2.89 -7.30 18.34
N MET A 189 2.92 -6.01 18.06
CA MET A 189 1.69 -5.24 17.85
C MET A 189 0.92 -5.74 16.62
N ARG A 190 1.60 -5.97 15.49
CA ARG A 190 0.97 -6.54 14.27
C ARG A 190 0.28 -7.86 14.55
N LYS A 191 0.89 -8.73 15.36
CA LYS A 191 0.28 -10.02 15.74
C LYS A 191 -0.99 -9.85 16.58
N VAL A 192 -1.06 -8.84 17.43
CA VAL A 192 -2.29 -8.51 18.18
C VAL A 192 -3.35 -7.96 17.24
N GLN A 193 -2.99 -7.02 16.37
CA GLN A 193 -3.90 -6.45 15.36
C GLN A 193 -4.47 -7.53 14.44
N ASP A 194 -3.63 -8.44 13.92
CA ASP A 194 -4.02 -9.57 13.08
C ASP A 194 -5.09 -10.50 13.72
N THR A 195 -5.18 -10.50 15.05
CA THR A 195 -6.22 -11.25 15.76
C THR A 195 -7.60 -10.60 15.63
N TYR A 196 -7.65 -9.30 15.42
CA TYR A 196 -8.88 -8.50 15.45
C TYR A 196 -9.18 -7.79 14.13
N GLU A 197 -8.29 -7.88 13.14
CA GLU A 197 -8.55 -7.40 11.78
C GLU A 197 -9.64 -8.26 11.12
N GLU A 198 -10.51 -7.61 10.38
CA GLU A 198 -11.43 -8.29 9.50
C GLU A 198 -10.67 -8.79 8.25
N GLY A 199 -11.06 -9.96 7.74
CA GLY A 199 -10.41 -10.53 6.55
C GLY A 199 -9.51 -11.74 6.82
N PRO A 200 -8.74 -12.17 5.80
CA PRO A 200 -7.88 -13.34 5.95
C PRO A 200 -6.70 -13.04 6.87
N SER A 201 -6.45 -13.92 7.83
CA SER A 201 -5.27 -13.83 8.69
C SER A 201 -3.97 -13.82 7.87
N SER A 202 -2.88 -13.28 8.43
CA SER A 202 -1.54 -13.31 7.81
C SER A 202 -1.14 -14.72 7.34
N THR A 203 -1.53 -15.76 8.09
CA THR A 203 -1.29 -17.17 7.71
C THR A 203 -2.12 -17.57 6.49
N ALA A 204 -3.39 -17.20 6.44
CA ALA A 204 -4.26 -17.49 5.30
C ALA A 204 -3.77 -16.75 4.04
N LEU A 205 -3.34 -15.51 4.20
CA LEU A 205 -2.75 -14.70 3.13
C LEU A 205 -1.47 -15.35 2.60
N ALA A 206 -0.56 -15.78 3.47
CA ALA A 206 0.67 -16.49 3.09
C ALA A 206 0.37 -17.78 2.31
N LEU A 207 -0.64 -18.55 2.74
CA LEU A 207 -1.07 -19.77 2.02
C LEU A 207 -1.68 -19.44 0.65
N THR A 208 -2.40 -18.32 0.52
CA THR A 208 -2.95 -17.85 -0.75
C THR A 208 -1.83 -17.47 -1.71
N VAL A 209 -0.84 -16.70 -1.24
CA VAL A 209 0.35 -16.33 -2.02
C VAL A 209 1.11 -17.56 -2.50
N LEU A 210 1.38 -18.53 -1.61
CA LEU A 210 2.12 -19.75 -1.97
C LEU A 210 1.38 -20.65 -2.99
N ARG A 211 0.06 -20.52 -3.10
CA ARG A 211 -0.77 -21.26 -4.06
C ARG A 211 -1.04 -20.50 -5.34
N ASP A 212 -0.71 -19.22 -5.37
CA ASP A 212 -0.94 -18.40 -6.55
C ASP A 212 0.00 -18.80 -7.71
N ARG A 213 -0.54 -18.80 -8.92
CA ARG A 213 0.22 -19.17 -10.13
C ARG A 213 1.30 -18.16 -10.52
N MET A 214 1.20 -16.94 -9.99
CA MET A 214 2.19 -15.88 -10.20
C MET A 214 3.38 -16.01 -9.25
N PHE A 215 3.23 -16.80 -8.16
CA PHE A 215 4.30 -17.01 -7.18
C PHE A 215 5.42 -17.90 -7.74
N SER A 216 6.65 -17.44 -7.58
CA SER A 216 7.86 -18.17 -7.97
C SER A 216 8.82 -18.37 -6.79
N PRO A 217 9.77 -19.31 -6.84
CA PRO A 217 10.79 -19.45 -5.83
C PRO A 217 11.64 -18.19 -5.58
N ARG A 218 11.73 -17.30 -6.59
CA ARG A 218 12.45 -16.01 -6.45
C ARG A 218 11.69 -15.03 -5.57
N ASP A 219 10.36 -15.06 -5.60
CA ASP A 219 9.51 -14.25 -4.74
C ASP A 219 9.71 -14.60 -3.27
N PHE A 220 9.89 -15.89 -2.97
CA PHE A 220 10.22 -16.35 -1.62
C PHE A 220 11.51 -15.70 -1.09
N VAL A 221 12.53 -15.58 -1.94
CA VAL A 221 13.79 -14.88 -1.58
C VAL A 221 13.50 -13.40 -1.26
N GLY A 222 12.66 -12.75 -2.06
CA GLY A 222 12.23 -11.38 -1.83
C GLY A 222 11.51 -11.22 -0.49
N LEU A 223 10.52 -12.08 -0.21
CA LEU A 223 9.74 -12.04 1.04
C LEU A 223 10.61 -12.27 2.29
N VAL A 224 11.50 -13.26 2.28
CA VAL A 224 12.38 -13.56 3.43
C VAL A 224 13.35 -12.42 3.72
N ARG A 225 13.83 -11.72 2.70
CA ARG A 225 14.80 -10.62 2.83
C ARG A 225 14.16 -9.25 3.03
N ALA A 226 12.86 -9.11 2.79
CA ALA A 226 12.17 -7.82 2.76
C ALA A 226 12.41 -6.99 4.03
N SER A 227 12.26 -7.58 5.21
CA SER A 227 12.43 -6.87 6.49
C SER A 227 13.86 -6.31 6.64
N SER A 228 14.89 -7.12 6.36
CA SER A 228 16.28 -6.69 6.46
C SER A 228 16.65 -5.70 5.35
N ALA A 229 16.11 -5.87 4.15
CA ALA A 229 16.37 -4.98 3.03
C ALA A 229 15.82 -3.57 3.27
N ASN A 230 14.67 -3.46 3.92
CA ASN A 230 13.98 -2.20 4.14
C ASN A 230 14.32 -1.51 5.47
N SER A 231 15.30 -1.99 6.22
CA SER A 231 15.60 -1.48 7.56
C SER A 231 15.94 0.02 7.60
N ALA A 232 16.69 0.54 6.62
CA ALA A 232 17.00 1.97 6.52
C ALA A 232 15.73 2.79 6.22
N LEU A 233 14.94 2.37 5.25
CA LEU A 233 13.68 3.02 4.89
C LEU A 233 12.67 2.99 6.05
N LEU A 234 12.56 1.88 6.77
CA LEU A 234 11.64 1.75 7.91
C LEU A 234 11.97 2.73 9.04
N ARG A 235 13.24 3.07 9.25
CA ARG A 235 13.65 4.09 10.23
C ARG A 235 13.13 5.48 9.84
N GLU A 236 13.23 5.85 8.58
CA GLU A 236 12.71 7.12 8.08
C GLU A 236 11.17 7.15 8.10
N VAL A 237 10.54 6.05 7.69
CA VAL A 237 9.07 5.89 7.70
C VAL A 237 8.49 5.92 9.11
N ALA A 238 9.26 5.50 10.13
CA ALA A 238 8.80 5.52 11.53
C ALA A 238 8.35 6.91 11.99
N ASP A 239 9.00 7.97 11.52
CA ASP A 239 8.68 9.36 11.86
C ASP A 239 7.94 10.09 10.71
N PHE A 240 7.45 9.34 9.72
CA PHE A 240 6.73 9.92 8.59
C PHE A 240 5.44 10.61 9.03
N ASP A 241 5.25 11.85 8.54
CA ASP A 241 4.02 12.61 8.66
C ASP A 241 3.71 13.33 7.34
N LEU A 242 2.64 12.92 6.67
CA LEU A 242 2.21 13.48 5.39
C LEU A 242 1.88 14.98 5.49
N ARG A 243 1.42 15.44 6.64
CA ARG A 243 1.05 16.84 6.88
C ARG A 243 2.24 17.79 6.73
N ALA A 244 3.46 17.32 7.01
CA ALA A 244 4.69 18.08 6.80
C ALA A 244 4.99 18.38 5.32
N HIS A 245 4.37 17.63 4.40
CA HIS A 245 4.58 17.78 2.95
C HIS A 245 3.48 18.58 2.26
N GLY A 246 2.46 18.99 3.00
CA GLY A 246 1.36 19.80 2.51
C GLY A 246 0.05 19.03 2.32
N SER A 247 -0.99 19.76 1.93
CA SER A 247 -2.35 19.21 1.76
C SER A 247 -3.04 19.70 0.49
N ARG A 248 -2.31 20.32 -0.46
CA ARG A 248 -2.87 20.85 -1.72
C ARG A 248 -2.49 19.97 -2.89
N TYR A 249 -3.46 19.21 -3.38
CA TYR A 249 -3.30 18.34 -4.54
C TYR A 249 -3.85 19.01 -5.80
N ALA A 250 -3.03 19.12 -6.85
CA ALA A 250 -3.48 19.61 -8.14
C ALA A 250 -4.03 18.47 -9.05
N CYS A 251 -4.42 17.36 -8.46
CA CYS A 251 -5.12 16.24 -9.09
C CYS A 251 -6.32 15.82 -8.25
N PRO A 252 -7.28 15.04 -8.78
CA PRO A 252 -8.32 14.40 -8.00
C PRO A 252 -7.75 13.43 -6.95
N VAL A 253 -8.34 13.44 -5.73
CA VAL A 253 -7.95 12.56 -4.62
C VAL A 253 -9.16 11.74 -4.16
N HIS A 254 -8.98 10.43 -4.11
CA HIS A 254 -9.99 9.50 -3.62
C HIS A 254 -9.42 8.64 -2.50
N TYR A 255 -10.17 8.47 -1.41
CA TYR A 255 -9.85 7.49 -0.38
C TYR A 255 -10.90 6.38 -0.39
N ILE A 256 -10.44 5.12 -0.39
CA ILE A 256 -11.29 3.94 -0.23
C ILE A 256 -10.73 3.16 0.95
N LEU A 257 -11.40 3.27 2.09
CA LEU A 257 -10.88 2.85 3.40
C LEU A 257 -11.80 1.81 4.03
N GLY A 258 -11.22 0.88 4.79
CA GLY A 258 -11.98 0.00 5.67
C GLY A 258 -12.33 0.68 6.98
N GLN A 259 -13.58 0.54 7.44
CA GLN A 259 -14.05 1.13 8.69
C GLN A 259 -13.30 0.58 9.90
N ASP A 260 -12.94 -0.69 9.85
CA ASP A 260 -12.39 -1.46 10.96
C ASP A 260 -10.87 -1.63 10.92
N ASP A 261 -10.19 -0.82 10.09
CA ASP A 261 -8.72 -0.82 9.94
C ASP A 261 -8.02 -0.49 11.26
N LEU A 262 -7.27 -1.46 11.79
CA LEU A 262 -6.49 -1.33 13.02
C LEU A 262 -5.03 -0.91 12.76
N ILE A 263 -4.57 -0.94 11.52
CA ILE A 263 -3.19 -0.62 11.12
C ILE A 263 -3.07 0.85 10.75
N THR A 264 -3.98 1.32 9.88
CA THR A 264 -4.09 2.74 9.51
C THR A 264 -5.52 3.24 9.78
N PRO A 265 -5.86 3.49 11.06
CA PRO A 265 -7.24 3.78 11.44
C PRO A 265 -7.87 4.89 10.61
N THR A 266 -9.02 4.59 10.04
CA THR A 266 -9.77 5.45 9.10
C THR A 266 -10.05 6.85 9.65
N SER A 267 -10.15 7.00 10.98
CA SER A 267 -10.33 8.30 11.63
C SER A 267 -9.19 9.29 11.38
N HIS A 268 -7.93 8.80 11.29
CA HIS A 268 -6.76 9.65 11.02
C HIS A 268 -6.69 10.05 9.55
N ALA A 269 -6.94 9.10 8.66
CA ALA A 269 -7.04 9.38 7.23
C ALA A 269 -8.19 10.36 6.94
N GLY A 270 -9.35 10.21 7.62
CA GLY A 270 -10.50 11.08 7.52
C GLY A 270 -10.20 12.52 7.98
N ALA A 271 -9.52 12.69 9.11
CA ALA A 271 -9.14 14.01 9.60
C ALA A 271 -8.24 14.76 8.60
N TYR A 272 -7.23 14.11 8.04
CA TYR A 272 -6.41 14.72 7.00
C TYR A 272 -7.21 14.96 5.69
N PHE A 273 -8.14 14.03 5.34
CA PHE A 273 -9.00 14.19 4.17
C PHE A 273 -9.88 15.43 4.28
N ASP A 274 -10.38 15.76 5.46
CA ASP A 274 -11.20 16.95 5.67
C ASP A 274 -10.42 18.24 5.40
N GLU A 275 -9.13 18.26 5.77
CA GLU A 275 -8.22 19.41 5.62
C GLU A 275 -7.64 19.54 4.22
N LEU A 276 -7.47 18.42 3.47
CA LEU A 276 -6.84 18.45 2.16
C LEU A 276 -7.69 19.21 1.13
N GLN A 277 -7.01 19.88 0.22
CA GLN A 277 -7.58 20.56 -0.95
C GLN A 277 -7.17 19.81 -2.22
N ALA A 278 -8.12 19.53 -3.09
CA ALA A 278 -7.88 18.84 -4.36
C ALA A 278 -8.85 19.36 -5.43
N LEU A 279 -8.55 19.10 -6.70
CA LEU A 279 -9.45 19.43 -7.82
C LEU A 279 -10.84 18.80 -7.63
N ARG A 280 -10.87 17.58 -7.16
CA ARG A 280 -12.04 16.84 -6.66
C ARG A 280 -11.56 15.92 -5.56
N LYS A 281 -12.36 15.72 -4.53
CA LYS A 281 -12.07 14.74 -3.49
C LYS A 281 -13.31 13.96 -3.12
N ALA A 282 -13.13 12.65 -2.90
CA ALA A 282 -14.18 11.78 -2.39
C ALA A 282 -13.57 10.72 -1.47
N MET A 283 -14.30 10.38 -0.42
CA MET A 283 -13.92 9.31 0.50
C MET A 283 -15.06 8.30 0.59
N THR A 284 -14.73 7.04 0.39
CA THR A 284 -15.63 5.90 0.60
C THR A 284 -15.09 5.08 1.75
N VAL A 285 -15.90 4.90 2.79
CA VAL A 285 -15.58 4.03 3.93
C VAL A 285 -16.43 2.77 3.80
N LEU A 286 -15.80 1.61 3.81
CA LEU A 286 -16.44 0.30 3.66
C LEU A 286 -16.67 -0.33 5.04
N PRO A 287 -17.94 -0.41 5.50
CA PRO A 287 -18.26 -1.02 6.79
C PRO A 287 -17.87 -2.51 6.84
N GLY A 288 -17.26 -2.95 7.95
CA GLY A 288 -16.83 -4.33 8.12
C GLY A 288 -15.62 -4.72 7.28
N ALA A 289 -14.91 -3.76 6.70
CA ALA A 289 -13.60 -3.98 6.09
C ALA A 289 -12.50 -3.42 6.99
N GLY A 290 -11.36 -4.12 7.03
CA GLY A 290 -10.14 -3.74 7.72
C GLY A 290 -9.13 -3.06 6.82
N HIS A 291 -7.84 -3.42 6.97
CA HIS A 291 -6.71 -2.76 6.34
C HIS A 291 -6.62 -2.95 4.82
N SER A 292 -7.16 -4.06 4.30
CA SER A 292 -7.04 -4.43 2.88
C SER A 292 -8.42 -4.58 2.21
N PRO A 293 -9.22 -3.49 2.15
CA PRO A 293 -10.62 -3.56 1.72
C PRO A 293 -10.79 -4.08 0.29
N MET A 294 -9.79 -3.94 -0.59
CA MET A 294 -9.80 -4.49 -1.95
C MET A 294 -9.83 -6.03 -1.99
N PHE A 295 -9.34 -6.68 -0.93
CA PHE A 295 -9.33 -8.13 -0.81
C PHE A 295 -10.44 -8.66 0.09
N GLU A 296 -10.87 -7.86 1.05
CA GLU A 296 -11.87 -8.23 2.05
C GLU A 296 -13.30 -8.05 1.52
N GLN A 297 -13.54 -6.98 0.77
CA GLN A 297 -14.84 -6.65 0.16
C GLN A 297 -14.68 -6.23 -1.31
N PRO A 298 -14.24 -7.14 -2.20
CA PRO A 298 -13.84 -6.82 -3.57
C PRO A 298 -14.96 -6.18 -4.40
N GLU A 299 -16.22 -6.57 -4.21
CA GLU A 299 -17.36 -5.99 -4.95
C GLU A 299 -17.66 -4.55 -4.51
N ALA A 300 -17.66 -4.28 -3.20
CA ALA A 300 -17.87 -2.94 -2.65
C ALA A 300 -16.70 -2.01 -3.04
N TYR A 301 -15.47 -2.53 -2.99
CA TYR A 301 -14.29 -1.80 -3.44
C TYR A 301 -14.34 -1.47 -4.93
N ALA A 302 -14.75 -2.43 -5.76
CA ALA A 302 -14.95 -2.22 -7.20
C ALA A 302 -16.02 -1.17 -7.49
N ALA A 303 -17.12 -1.15 -6.72
CA ALA A 303 -18.14 -0.12 -6.86
C ALA A 303 -17.60 1.30 -6.56
N ALA A 304 -16.74 1.43 -5.53
CA ALA A 304 -16.06 2.69 -5.23
C ALA A 304 -15.08 3.09 -6.36
N LEU A 305 -14.29 2.14 -6.88
CA LEU A 305 -13.40 2.38 -8.03
C LEU A 305 -14.16 2.80 -9.30
N LYS A 306 -15.37 2.30 -9.51
CA LYS A 306 -16.23 2.72 -10.65
C LYS A 306 -16.55 4.20 -10.57
N THR A 307 -16.78 4.74 -9.38
CA THR A 307 -17.00 6.18 -9.16
C THR A 307 -15.74 6.98 -9.49
N VAL A 308 -14.56 6.49 -9.09
CA VAL A 308 -13.28 7.11 -9.48
C VAL A 308 -13.13 7.11 -11.00
N ARG A 309 -13.35 5.95 -11.64
CA ARG A 309 -13.21 5.78 -13.09
C ARG A 309 -14.10 6.72 -13.89
N ALA A 310 -15.33 6.96 -13.43
CA ALA A 310 -16.27 7.87 -14.07
C ALA A 310 -15.82 9.35 -14.04
N GLY A 311 -14.86 9.68 -13.20
CA GLY A 311 -14.29 11.01 -13.07
C GLY A 311 -12.99 11.24 -13.86
N LEU A 312 -12.44 10.20 -14.51
CA LEU A 312 -11.23 10.23 -15.34
C LEU A 312 -11.59 10.40 -16.82
#